data_e5abda345244e9e299dc457053da3346
#
_entry.id   e5abda345244e9e299dc457053da3346
#
_cell.length_a   1.000
_cell.length_b   1.000
_cell.length_c   1.000
_cell.angle_alpha   90.00
_cell.angle_beta   90.00
_cell.angle_gamma   90.00
#
_symmetry.space_group_name_H-M   'P 1'
#
loop_
_entity.id
_entity.type
_entity.pdbx_description
1 polymer ?
#
loop_
_entity_poly.entity_id
_entity_poly.type
_entity_poly.pdbx_seq_one_letter_code
_entity_poly.pdbx_strand_id
1 'polypeptide(L)'
;MKIKLIDLFCLYLFVIGECHAQYKNLEIPLSPKGKKGIIFRRENYTLSFNKEHNIPNWVAWSLDKKKLVERVSRKGYGFRPDPDIETKDAVVTQDYAHSGYDRGHMCPAGDSRWSGEAMKESSYMTNICPQHPNLNGGDWHELEQDCRRWAEKDKLYIVCGPILYKKALNPPIGKEHKIRVPDAFFKVVLAGVEKGKPRAIGFIYKNAAGNRPLDSYVNSIDQVERITGLDFFFALPDDVENRIEKEYKMEDWR
;
A
#
# COMPACT_ATOMS: atom_id res chain seq x y z
N MET A 1 63.33 9.27 -42.54
CA MET A 1 61.84 9.34 -42.64
C MET A 1 61.26 9.04 -41.27
N LYS A 2 60.81 10.07 -40.53
CA LYS A 2 60.35 9.96 -39.15
C LYS A 2 58.86 9.78 -39.19
N ILE A 3 58.36 8.61 -38.74
CA ILE A 3 56.95 8.34 -38.55
C ILE A 3 56.58 8.84 -37.15
N LYS A 4 55.72 9.85 -37.11
CA LYS A 4 55.14 10.34 -35.86
C LYS A 4 54.10 9.34 -35.36
N LEU A 5 54.31 8.83 -34.14
CA LEU A 5 53.28 8.15 -33.37
C LEU A 5 52.21 9.18 -32.98
N ILE A 6 51.02 9.00 -33.48
CA ILE A 6 49.84 9.75 -33.04
C ILE A 6 49.27 8.96 -31.88
N ASP A 7 49.38 9.54 -30.68
CA ASP A 7 48.73 9.02 -29.49
C ASP A 7 47.21 9.10 -29.66
N LEU A 8 46.60 7.95 -29.86
CA LEU A 8 45.16 7.81 -29.84
C LEU A 8 44.70 7.72 -28.37
N PHE A 9 44.54 8.88 -27.72
CA PHE A 9 43.89 8.99 -26.44
C PHE A 9 42.38 8.76 -26.70
N CYS A 10 41.97 7.50 -26.66
CA CYS A 10 40.54 7.17 -26.59
C CYS A 10 39.99 7.67 -25.24
N LEU A 11 39.45 8.87 -25.28
CA LEU A 11 38.67 9.43 -24.20
C LEU A 11 37.38 8.58 -24.10
N TYR A 12 37.40 7.56 -23.25
CA TYR A 12 36.19 6.88 -22.79
C TYR A 12 35.44 7.89 -21.92
N LEU A 13 34.67 8.74 -22.58
CA LEU A 13 33.55 9.40 -21.94
C LEU A 13 32.55 8.31 -21.55
N PHE A 14 32.69 7.77 -20.32
CA PHE A 14 31.58 7.16 -19.61
C PHE A 14 30.53 8.24 -19.47
N VAL A 15 29.66 8.35 -20.45
CA VAL A 15 28.35 8.96 -20.25
C VAL A 15 27.65 8.01 -19.29
N ILE A 16 27.79 8.29 -17.98
CA ILE A 16 26.86 7.81 -16.98
C ILE A 16 25.56 8.59 -17.29
N GLY A 17 24.90 8.17 -18.36
CA GLY A 17 23.49 8.46 -18.53
C GLY A 17 22.83 7.78 -17.37
N GLU A 18 22.47 8.56 -16.35
CA GLU A 18 21.49 8.14 -15.36
C GLU A 18 20.23 7.78 -16.15
N CYS A 19 20.18 6.53 -16.59
CA CYS A 19 18.94 5.93 -17.06
C CYS A 19 18.07 5.84 -15.81
N HIS A 20 17.43 6.93 -15.47
CA HIS A 20 16.25 6.92 -14.61
C HIS A 20 15.17 6.21 -15.43
N ALA A 21 15.30 4.89 -15.53
CA ALA A 21 14.21 4.04 -15.96
C ALA A 21 13.09 4.35 -14.97
N GLN A 22 12.15 5.19 -15.41
CA GLN A 22 11.02 5.59 -14.61
C GLN A 22 10.12 4.37 -14.52
N TYR A 23 10.38 3.51 -13.53
CA TYR A 23 9.56 2.35 -13.25
C TYR A 23 8.12 2.80 -13.04
N LYS A 24 7.22 2.28 -13.84
CA LYS A 24 5.79 2.61 -13.75
C LYS A 24 5.10 1.62 -12.84
N ASN A 25 4.22 2.13 -12.00
CA ASN A 25 3.33 1.32 -11.16
C ASN A 25 4.06 0.36 -10.21
N LEU A 26 5.19 0.77 -9.64
CA LEU A 26 5.94 -0.03 -8.66
C LEU A 26 5.09 -0.45 -7.45
N GLU A 27 4.05 0.31 -7.15
CA GLU A 27 3.11 0.00 -6.08
C GLU A 27 2.13 -1.13 -6.43
N ILE A 28 1.95 -1.47 -7.71
CA ILE A 28 0.95 -2.48 -8.10
C ILE A 28 1.54 -3.89 -7.94
N PRO A 29 1.03 -4.72 -7.03
CA PRO A 29 1.55 -6.06 -6.86
C PRO A 29 1.05 -7.01 -7.96
N LEU A 30 1.83 -8.03 -8.28
CA LEU A 30 1.37 -9.13 -9.10
C LEU A 30 0.55 -10.10 -8.24
N SER A 31 -0.67 -10.35 -8.66
CA SER A 31 -1.57 -11.27 -7.96
C SER A 31 -1.35 -12.71 -8.42
N PRO A 32 -1.44 -13.71 -7.53
CA PRO A 32 -1.31 -15.10 -7.91
C PRO A 32 -2.38 -15.51 -8.92
N LYS A 33 -2.01 -16.43 -9.84
CA LYS A 33 -2.94 -16.98 -10.82
C LYS A 33 -4.19 -17.56 -10.12
N GLY A 34 -5.37 -17.13 -10.57
CA GLY A 34 -6.65 -17.59 -10.04
C GLY A 34 -7.26 -16.74 -8.92
N LYS A 35 -6.52 -15.84 -8.28
CA LYS A 35 -7.15 -14.82 -7.40
C LYS A 35 -7.87 -13.79 -8.27
N LYS A 36 -9.20 -13.88 -8.29
CA LYS A 36 -10.05 -12.94 -9.00
C LYS A 36 -10.28 -11.70 -8.14
N GLY A 37 -10.13 -10.52 -8.75
CA GLY A 37 -10.47 -9.23 -8.14
C GLY A 37 -10.88 -8.25 -9.23
N ILE A 38 -11.80 -7.34 -8.92
CA ILE A 38 -12.15 -6.23 -9.79
C ILE A 38 -11.14 -5.13 -9.54
N ILE A 39 -10.47 -4.65 -10.57
CA ILE A 39 -9.49 -3.57 -10.45
C ILE A 39 -10.19 -2.23 -10.59
N PHE A 40 -10.15 -1.43 -9.54
CA PHE A 40 -10.55 -0.03 -9.57
C PHE A 40 -9.33 0.88 -9.54
N ARG A 41 -9.29 1.84 -10.47
CA ARG A 41 -8.26 2.89 -10.52
C ARG A 41 -8.88 4.19 -10.07
N ARG A 42 -8.31 4.77 -9.02
CA ARG A 42 -8.77 6.02 -8.41
C ARG A 42 -7.69 7.10 -8.58
N GLU A 43 -8.00 8.33 -8.29
CA GLU A 43 -7.05 9.43 -8.44
C GLU A 43 -5.78 9.22 -7.59
N ASN A 44 -5.93 8.71 -6.35
CA ASN A 44 -4.79 8.49 -5.46
C ASN A 44 -4.34 7.05 -5.37
N TYR A 45 -5.17 6.06 -5.64
CA TYR A 45 -4.86 4.66 -5.43
C TYR A 45 -5.44 3.73 -6.51
N THR A 46 -4.90 2.54 -6.59
CA THR A 46 -5.49 1.41 -7.31
C THR A 46 -5.78 0.30 -6.31
N LEU A 47 -6.88 -0.41 -6.47
CA LEU A 47 -7.21 -1.55 -5.63
C LEU A 47 -7.69 -2.75 -6.45
N SER A 48 -7.54 -3.93 -5.87
CA SER A 48 -8.21 -5.16 -6.30
C SER A 48 -9.33 -5.49 -5.33
N PHE A 49 -10.58 -5.37 -5.76
CA PHE A 49 -11.75 -5.64 -4.93
C PHE A 49 -12.19 -7.10 -5.01
N ASN A 50 -12.45 -7.71 -3.87
CA ASN A 50 -12.96 -9.06 -3.73
C ASN A 50 -14.47 -9.01 -3.47
N LYS A 51 -15.27 -9.26 -4.52
CA LYS A 51 -16.72 -9.23 -4.44
C LYS A 51 -17.30 -10.32 -3.53
N GLU A 52 -16.62 -11.47 -3.40
CA GLU A 52 -17.08 -12.58 -2.54
C GLU A 52 -16.99 -12.19 -1.05
N HIS A 53 -15.99 -11.41 -0.70
CA HIS A 53 -15.70 -11.01 0.68
C HIS A 53 -16.13 -9.58 1.00
N ASN A 54 -16.49 -8.79 -0.01
CA ASN A 54 -16.85 -7.38 0.10
C ASN A 54 -15.77 -6.50 0.76
N ILE A 55 -14.50 -6.80 0.51
CA ILE A 55 -13.32 -6.06 0.95
C ILE A 55 -12.27 -6.06 -0.17
N PRO A 56 -11.28 -5.16 -0.17
CA PRO A 56 -10.18 -5.24 -1.13
C PRO A 56 -9.30 -6.48 -0.86
N ASN A 57 -8.68 -7.03 -1.92
CA ASN A 57 -7.57 -7.97 -1.77
C ASN A 57 -6.28 -7.20 -1.40
N TRP A 58 -6.09 -6.05 -2.03
CA TRP A 58 -5.02 -5.10 -1.77
C TRP A 58 -5.42 -3.71 -2.26
N VAL A 59 -4.78 -2.69 -1.70
CA VAL A 59 -4.86 -1.28 -2.11
C VAL A 59 -3.44 -0.74 -2.21
N ALA A 60 -3.14 -0.05 -3.31
CA ALA A 60 -1.80 0.39 -3.65
C ALA A 60 -1.78 1.87 -4.08
N TRP A 61 -0.81 2.64 -3.58
CA TRP A 61 -0.63 4.05 -3.94
C TRP A 61 0.81 4.49 -3.79
N SER A 62 1.15 5.60 -4.43
CA SER A 62 2.39 6.30 -4.16
C SER A 62 2.14 7.53 -3.29
N LEU A 63 3.06 7.82 -2.38
CA LEU A 63 3.02 8.97 -1.47
C LEU A 63 4.35 9.71 -1.53
N ASP A 64 4.30 11.01 -1.77
CA ASP A 64 5.45 11.89 -1.79
C ASP A 64 5.12 13.23 -1.12
N LYS A 65 6.12 14.07 -0.94
CA LYS A 65 5.96 15.41 -0.34
C LYS A 65 4.89 16.27 -1.02
N LYS A 66 4.63 16.10 -2.32
CA LYS A 66 3.62 16.87 -3.06
C LYS A 66 2.21 16.50 -2.63
N LYS A 67 2.00 15.22 -2.27
CA LYS A 67 0.72 14.70 -1.80
C LYS A 67 0.48 14.95 -0.29
N LEU A 68 1.49 15.39 0.45
CA LEU A 68 1.33 15.76 1.88
C LEU A 68 0.70 17.15 2.07
N VAL A 69 0.50 17.91 1.00
CA VAL A 69 -0.11 19.24 1.07
C VAL A 69 -1.62 19.10 1.31
N GLU A 70 -2.08 19.62 2.45
CA GLU A 70 -3.49 19.61 2.82
C GLU A 70 -4.26 20.72 2.10
N ARG A 71 -4.91 20.41 0.98
CA ARG A 71 -5.73 21.34 0.20
C ARG A 71 -7.21 21.27 0.57
N VAL A 72 -7.65 20.11 1.06
CA VAL A 72 -9.04 19.88 1.42
C VAL A 72 -9.17 19.31 2.84
N SER A 73 -10.23 19.72 3.52
CA SER A 73 -10.60 19.18 4.82
C SER A 73 -11.35 17.85 4.63
N ARG A 74 -11.23 16.95 5.59
CA ARG A 74 -12.05 15.72 5.64
C ARG A 74 -13.55 16.02 5.87
N LYS A 75 -13.90 17.21 6.36
CA LYS A 75 -15.28 17.61 6.62
C LYS A 75 -16.11 17.55 5.34
N GLY A 76 -17.24 16.83 5.37
CA GLY A 76 -18.11 16.63 4.20
C GLY A 76 -17.80 15.40 3.36
N TYR A 77 -16.68 14.72 3.60
CA TYR A 77 -16.29 13.49 2.91
C TYR A 77 -16.58 12.27 3.81
N GLY A 78 -17.85 11.94 3.99
CA GLY A 78 -18.26 10.74 4.75
C GLY A 78 -18.14 9.46 3.93
N PHE A 79 -18.07 8.33 4.62
CA PHE A 79 -18.12 7.01 4.00
C PHE A 79 -19.36 6.84 3.13
N ARG A 80 -19.19 6.21 1.98
CA ARG A 80 -20.24 6.04 0.97
C ARG A 80 -20.04 4.78 0.14
N PRO A 81 -21.13 4.20 -0.39
CA PRO A 81 -21.02 3.14 -1.39
C PRO A 81 -20.12 3.55 -2.54
N ASP A 82 -19.42 2.59 -3.13
CA ASP A 82 -18.64 2.83 -4.33
C ASP A 82 -19.59 2.89 -5.54
N PRO A 83 -19.60 3.98 -6.33
CA PRO A 83 -20.54 4.15 -7.44
C PRO A 83 -20.31 3.16 -8.60
N ASP A 84 -19.13 2.53 -8.66
CA ASP A 84 -18.80 1.54 -9.69
C ASP A 84 -19.23 0.12 -9.30
N ILE A 85 -19.83 -0.05 -8.13
CA ILE A 85 -20.51 -1.29 -7.71
C ILE A 85 -22.02 -1.10 -7.89
N GLU A 86 -22.70 -2.10 -8.47
CA GLU A 86 -24.17 -2.05 -8.56
C GLU A 86 -24.80 -1.81 -7.19
N THR A 87 -25.77 -0.92 -7.11
CA THR A 87 -26.38 -0.46 -5.83
C THR A 87 -26.82 -1.62 -4.92
N LYS A 88 -27.35 -2.71 -5.50
CA LYS A 88 -27.79 -3.89 -4.76
C LYS A 88 -26.64 -4.69 -4.13
N ASP A 89 -25.42 -4.54 -4.62
CA ASP A 89 -24.22 -5.28 -4.20
C ASP A 89 -23.24 -4.36 -3.43
N ALA A 90 -23.50 -3.04 -3.42
CA ALA A 90 -22.60 -2.06 -2.84
C ALA A 90 -22.73 -2.02 -1.31
N VAL A 91 -21.64 -2.32 -0.62
CA VAL A 91 -21.57 -2.18 0.86
C VAL A 91 -21.94 -0.75 1.28
N VAL A 92 -22.77 -0.67 2.29
CA VAL A 92 -23.24 0.58 2.88
C VAL A 92 -22.72 0.77 4.31
N THR A 93 -22.77 1.99 4.80
CA THR A 93 -22.30 2.30 6.17
C THR A 93 -23.06 1.55 7.26
N GLN A 94 -24.34 1.23 7.00
CA GLN A 94 -25.22 0.47 7.90
C GLN A 94 -24.75 -0.97 8.12
N ASP A 95 -24.02 -1.56 7.19
CA ASP A 95 -23.46 -2.91 7.36
C ASP A 95 -22.42 -2.99 8.48
N TYR A 96 -21.83 -1.85 8.85
CA TYR A 96 -20.89 -1.75 9.98
C TYR A 96 -21.57 -1.39 11.30
N ALA A 97 -22.86 -1.02 11.28
CA ALA A 97 -23.55 -0.60 12.50
C ALA A 97 -23.61 -1.72 13.54
N HIS A 98 -23.24 -1.40 14.77
CA HIS A 98 -23.21 -2.34 15.91
C HIS A 98 -22.37 -3.59 15.71
N SER A 99 -21.42 -3.58 14.77
CA SER A 99 -20.55 -4.73 14.49
C SER A 99 -19.40 -4.90 15.48
N GLY A 100 -19.05 -3.84 16.23
CA GLY A 100 -17.86 -3.79 17.06
C GLY A 100 -16.57 -3.45 16.29
N TYR A 101 -16.66 -3.28 14.97
CA TYR A 101 -15.54 -2.91 14.11
C TYR A 101 -15.67 -1.50 13.56
N ASP A 102 -14.55 -0.82 13.42
CA ASP A 102 -14.42 0.43 12.69
C ASP A 102 -14.43 0.19 11.18
N ARG A 103 -14.74 1.25 10.45
CA ARG A 103 -14.51 1.36 9.00
C ARG A 103 -13.06 1.77 8.77
N GLY A 104 -12.15 0.79 8.77
CA GLY A 104 -10.72 1.00 8.62
C GLY A 104 -10.35 1.25 7.15
N HIS A 105 -9.72 2.39 6.88
CA HIS A 105 -9.21 2.69 5.56
C HIS A 105 -7.98 1.85 5.23
N MET A 106 -7.89 1.41 3.97
CA MET A 106 -6.65 0.84 3.44
C MET A 106 -5.74 1.96 2.90
N CYS A 107 -6.15 2.69 1.85
CA CYS A 107 -5.51 3.97 1.53
C CYS A 107 -6.10 5.07 2.42
N PRO A 108 -5.30 5.71 3.31
CA PRO A 108 -5.82 6.62 4.32
C PRO A 108 -6.39 7.91 3.73
N ALA A 109 -7.46 8.43 4.34
CA ALA A 109 -7.96 9.76 4.00
C ALA A 109 -6.89 10.86 4.20
N GLY A 110 -5.97 10.68 5.16
CA GLY A 110 -4.83 11.57 5.39
C GLY A 110 -3.91 11.72 4.19
N ASP A 111 -3.72 10.65 3.40
CA ASP A 111 -2.87 10.63 2.21
C ASP A 111 -3.60 11.14 0.95
N SER A 112 -4.88 11.51 1.06
CA SER A 112 -5.74 11.95 -0.04
C SER A 112 -6.15 13.43 0.06
N ARG A 113 -5.65 14.18 1.06
CA ARG A 113 -6.05 15.58 1.33
C ARG A 113 -5.54 16.60 0.32
N TRP A 114 -4.73 16.19 -0.63
CA TRP A 114 -4.19 17.04 -1.70
C TRP A 114 -5.20 17.30 -2.84
N SER A 115 -6.28 16.49 -2.95
CA SER A 115 -7.33 16.59 -3.97
C SER A 115 -8.70 16.30 -3.38
N GLY A 116 -9.73 17.03 -3.82
CA GLY A 116 -11.12 16.79 -3.43
C GLY A 116 -11.64 15.44 -3.93
N GLU A 117 -11.28 15.04 -5.15
CA GLU A 117 -11.69 13.75 -5.70
C GLU A 117 -10.96 12.59 -4.99
N ALA A 118 -9.65 12.69 -4.79
CA ALA A 118 -8.90 11.70 -4.02
C ALA A 118 -9.48 11.52 -2.61
N MET A 119 -9.86 12.61 -1.94
CA MET A 119 -10.49 12.57 -0.61
C MET A 119 -11.86 11.89 -0.65
N LYS A 120 -12.68 12.18 -1.64
CA LYS A 120 -13.99 11.56 -1.85
C LYS A 120 -13.84 10.06 -2.09
N GLU A 121 -12.96 9.67 -3.00
CA GLU A 121 -12.69 8.28 -3.35
C GLU A 121 -12.12 7.47 -2.19
N SER A 122 -11.27 8.08 -1.34
CA SER A 122 -10.75 7.41 -0.15
C SER A 122 -11.84 6.88 0.78
N SER A 123 -13.02 7.51 0.75
CA SER A 123 -14.19 7.17 1.57
C SER A 123 -15.13 6.14 0.93
N TYR A 124 -14.81 5.61 -0.25
CA TYR A 124 -15.57 4.52 -0.85
C TYR A 124 -15.42 3.23 -0.07
N MET A 125 -16.54 2.52 0.14
CA MET A 125 -16.58 1.29 0.95
C MET A 125 -15.70 0.16 0.36
N THR A 126 -15.32 0.24 -0.91
CA THR A 126 -14.35 -0.68 -1.54
C THR A 126 -12.92 -0.52 -1.03
N ASN A 127 -12.59 0.64 -0.42
CA ASN A 127 -11.30 0.91 0.23
C ASN A 127 -11.31 0.59 1.74
N ILE A 128 -12.39 0.01 2.26
CA ILE A 128 -12.65 -0.11 3.69
C ILE A 128 -12.69 -1.58 4.11
N CYS A 129 -12.09 -1.88 5.27
CA CYS A 129 -12.19 -3.18 5.93
C CYS A 129 -12.73 -3.05 7.36
N PRO A 130 -13.44 -4.07 7.87
CA PRO A 130 -13.71 -4.18 9.30
C PRO A 130 -12.41 -4.27 10.10
N GLN A 131 -12.11 -3.26 10.89
CA GLN A 131 -10.87 -3.14 11.65
C GLN A 131 -11.15 -2.95 13.13
N HIS A 132 -10.43 -3.64 13.99
CA HIS A 132 -10.55 -3.48 15.44
C HIS A 132 -10.28 -2.02 15.82
N PRO A 133 -11.13 -1.36 16.67
CA PRO A 133 -11.02 0.07 16.96
C PRO A 133 -9.64 0.47 17.50
N ASN A 134 -9.06 -0.31 18.42
CA ASN A 134 -7.74 -0.01 18.98
C ASN A 134 -6.60 -0.19 17.97
N LEU A 135 -6.76 -1.06 16.97
CA LEU A 135 -5.81 -1.14 15.87
C LEU A 135 -5.98 0.06 14.94
N ASN A 136 -7.20 0.34 14.50
CA ASN A 136 -7.50 1.43 13.56
C ASN A 136 -7.07 2.80 14.10
N GLY A 137 -7.40 3.12 15.35
CA GLY A 137 -7.04 4.39 15.99
C GLY A 137 -5.69 4.39 16.69
N GLY A 138 -5.01 3.24 16.81
CA GLY A 138 -3.70 3.07 17.45
C GLY A 138 -2.61 2.72 16.43
N ASP A 139 -2.05 1.52 16.54
CA ASP A 139 -0.83 1.09 15.83
C ASP A 139 -0.91 1.24 14.31
N TRP A 140 -2.09 1.02 13.70
CA TRP A 140 -2.27 1.23 12.26
C TRP A 140 -2.19 2.71 11.89
N HIS A 141 -2.85 3.57 12.70
CA HIS A 141 -2.78 5.01 12.52
C HIS A 141 -1.35 5.56 12.73
N GLU A 142 -0.62 5.03 13.71
CA GLU A 142 0.80 5.39 13.94
C GLU A 142 1.66 5.05 12.72
N LEU A 143 1.51 3.86 12.14
CA LEU A 143 2.21 3.50 10.90
C LEU A 143 1.84 4.42 9.73
N GLU A 144 0.59 4.88 9.62
CA GLU A 144 0.20 5.88 8.62
C GLU A 144 0.93 7.21 8.82
N GLN A 145 1.10 7.65 10.08
CA GLN A 145 1.88 8.84 10.41
C GLN A 145 3.36 8.65 10.05
N ASP A 146 3.93 7.46 10.32
CA ASP A 146 5.29 7.12 9.93
C ASP A 146 5.48 7.19 8.42
N CYS A 147 4.59 6.58 7.64
CA CYS A 147 4.62 6.67 6.18
C CYS A 147 4.62 8.13 5.71
N ARG A 148 3.81 9.01 6.30
CA ARG A 148 3.82 10.44 5.96
C ARG A 148 5.15 11.12 6.32
N ARG A 149 5.75 10.80 7.47
CA ARG A 149 7.09 11.31 7.85
C ARG A 149 8.18 10.84 6.86
N TRP A 150 8.13 9.59 6.44
CA TRP A 150 9.06 9.06 5.43
C TRP A 150 8.86 9.70 4.07
N ALA A 151 7.61 9.98 3.70
CA ALA A 151 7.26 10.62 2.44
C ALA A 151 7.74 12.09 2.31
N GLU A 152 8.09 12.74 3.42
CA GLU A 152 8.76 14.05 3.41
C GLU A 152 10.17 13.96 2.80
N LYS A 153 10.83 12.80 2.96
CA LYS A 153 12.21 12.58 2.54
C LYS A 153 12.33 11.83 1.21
N ASP A 154 11.45 10.84 0.99
CA ASP A 154 11.47 9.94 -0.16
C ASP A 154 10.08 9.76 -0.74
N LYS A 155 9.97 9.54 -2.05
CA LYS A 155 8.75 9.00 -2.62
C LYS A 155 8.58 7.55 -2.16
N LEU A 156 7.40 7.24 -1.64
CA LEU A 156 7.03 5.91 -1.20
C LEU A 156 6.12 5.25 -2.22
N TYR A 157 6.26 3.93 -2.34
CA TYR A 157 5.33 3.03 -3.03
C TYR A 157 4.78 2.08 -1.97
N ILE A 158 3.47 2.14 -1.75
CA ILE A 158 2.82 1.50 -0.60
C ILE A 158 1.76 0.53 -1.11
N VAL A 159 1.75 -0.67 -0.56
CA VAL A 159 0.66 -1.63 -0.74
C VAL A 159 0.20 -2.11 0.62
N CYS A 160 -1.09 -2.16 0.83
CA CYS A 160 -1.65 -2.77 2.03
C CYS A 160 -2.92 -3.56 1.73
N GLY A 161 -3.33 -4.38 2.66
CA GLY A 161 -4.56 -5.14 2.51
C GLY A 161 -4.82 -6.11 3.66
N PRO A 162 -5.97 -6.79 3.60
CA PRO A 162 -6.34 -7.80 4.57
C PRO A 162 -5.59 -9.11 4.37
N ILE A 163 -5.33 -9.80 5.45
CA ILE A 163 -4.90 -11.20 5.49
C ILE A 163 -6.09 -12.04 5.98
N LEU A 164 -6.46 -13.04 5.19
CA LEU A 164 -7.57 -13.94 5.47
C LEU A 164 -7.05 -15.36 5.71
N TYR A 165 -7.31 -15.91 6.89
CA TYR A 165 -6.98 -17.30 7.18
C TYR A 165 -8.00 -18.25 6.54
N LYS A 166 -7.57 -19.47 6.21
CA LYS A 166 -8.47 -20.52 5.67
C LYS A 166 -9.68 -20.75 6.59
N LYS A 167 -9.45 -20.79 7.91
CA LYS A 167 -10.51 -20.80 8.93
C LYS A 167 -10.57 -19.38 9.54
N ALA A 168 -11.67 -18.70 9.27
CA ALA A 168 -11.93 -17.37 9.80
C ALA A 168 -11.91 -17.36 11.32
N LEU A 169 -11.26 -16.36 11.92
CA LEU A 169 -11.31 -16.15 13.37
C LEU A 169 -12.63 -15.52 13.83
N ASN A 170 -13.23 -14.70 12.96
CA ASN A 170 -14.44 -13.95 13.27
C ASN A 170 -15.52 -14.21 12.22
N PRO A 171 -16.81 -14.20 12.61
CA PRO A 171 -17.90 -14.26 11.65
C PRO A 171 -17.92 -12.99 10.78
N PRO A 172 -18.51 -13.03 9.58
CA PRO A 172 -18.71 -11.86 8.76
C PRO A 172 -19.70 -10.90 9.46
N ILE A 173 -19.51 -9.60 9.23
CA ILE A 173 -20.45 -8.54 9.65
C ILE A 173 -21.41 -8.18 8.52
N GLY A 174 -22.34 -7.28 8.80
CA GLY A 174 -23.29 -6.74 7.83
C GLY A 174 -24.62 -7.49 7.80
N LYS A 175 -25.70 -6.72 7.66
CA LYS A 175 -27.07 -7.26 7.54
C LYS A 175 -27.38 -7.61 6.10
N GLU A 176 -27.22 -6.65 5.21
CA GLU A 176 -27.52 -6.77 3.78
C GLU A 176 -26.35 -7.39 3.02
N HIS A 177 -25.16 -6.81 3.23
CA HIS A 177 -23.93 -7.26 2.58
C HIS A 177 -23.02 -7.94 3.60
N LYS A 178 -22.77 -9.23 3.41
CA LYS A 178 -21.85 -9.98 4.28
C LYS A 178 -20.42 -9.57 3.99
N ILE A 179 -19.78 -8.91 4.96
CA ILE A 179 -18.41 -8.41 4.86
C ILE A 179 -17.50 -9.32 5.68
N ARG A 180 -16.53 -9.93 5.03
CA ARG A 180 -15.51 -10.76 5.69
C ARG A 180 -14.68 -9.90 6.66
N VAL A 181 -14.60 -10.31 7.91
CA VAL A 181 -13.70 -9.68 8.89
C VAL A 181 -12.29 -10.22 8.66
N PRO A 182 -11.30 -9.36 8.35
CA PRO A 182 -9.91 -9.79 8.22
C PRO A 182 -9.36 -10.35 9.54
N ASP A 183 -8.47 -11.34 9.43
CA ASP A 183 -7.80 -11.93 10.58
C ASP A 183 -6.54 -11.11 10.95
N ALA A 184 -5.92 -10.48 9.95
CA ALA A 184 -4.79 -9.57 10.08
C ALA A 184 -4.75 -8.60 8.90
N PHE A 185 -3.81 -7.66 8.94
CA PHE A 185 -3.51 -6.72 7.86
C PHE A 185 -2.02 -6.70 7.58
N PHE A 186 -1.66 -6.48 6.33
CA PHE A 186 -0.30 -6.19 5.92
C PHE A 186 -0.18 -4.77 5.37
N LYS A 187 1.03 -4.21 5.47
CA LYS A 187 1.45 -3.02 4.72
C LYS A 187 2.90 -3.21 4.33
N VAL A 188 3.22 -3.01 3.06
CA VAL A 188 4.58 -3.00 2.53
C VAL A 188 4.90 -1.63 1.96
N VAL A 189 6.13 -1.18 2.16
CA VAL A 189 6.59 0.15 1.75
C VAL A 189 7.93 0.02 1.06
N LEU A 190 8.05 0.58 -0.14
CA LEU A 190 9.29 0.75 -0.89
C LEU A 190 9.65 2.23 -0.94
N ALA A 191 10.91 2.58 -0.73
CA ALA A 191 11.44 3.93 -0.79
C ALA A 191 12.82 3.97 -1.44
N GLY A 192 13.33 5.18 -1.72
CA GLY A 192 14.71 5.42 -2.16
C GLY A 192 14.99 5.07 -3.62
N VAL A 193 13.99 4.68 -4.40
CA VAL A 193 14.14 4.30 -5.82
C VAL A 193 14.69 5.47 -6.63
N GLU A 194 14.13 6.66 -6.48
CA GLU A 194 14.54 7.85 -7.20
C GLU A 194 15.96 8.34 -6.84
N LYS A 195 16.48 7.84 -5.72
CA LYS A 195 17.84 8.15 -5.24
C LYS A 195 18.85 7.03 -5.56
N GLY A 196 18.44 5.97 -6.28
CA GLY A 196 19.26 4.80 -6.56
C GLY A 196 19.63 3.97 -5.32
N LYS A 197 18.89 4.13 -4.21
CA LYS A 197 19.09 3.42 -2.95
C LYS A 197 17.78 2.76 -2.48
N PRO A 198 17.23 1.84 -3.27
CA PRO A 198 15.96 1.20 -2.94
C PRO A 198 16.08 0.37 -1.65
N ARG A 199 15.06 0.51 -0.78
CA ARG A 199 14.86 -0.25 0.43
C ARG A 199 13.38 -0.52 0.64
N ALA A 200 13.05 -1.66 1.19
CA ALA A 200 11.67 -2.04 1.45
C ALA A 200 11.49 -2.57 2.88
N ILE A 201 10.28 -2.48 3.38
CA ILE A 201 9.91 -2.98 4.71
C ILE A 201 8.45 -3.43 4.70
N GLY A 202 8.17 -4.53 5.36
CA GLY A 202 6.84 -5.07 5.55
C GLY A 202 6.37 -4.97 7.00
N PHE A 203 5.05 -4.90 7.18
CA PHE A 203 4.40 -4.90 8.49
C PHE A 203 3.21 -5.84 8.47
N ILE A 204 3.01 -6.58 9.57
CA ILE A 204 1.84 -7.44 9.77
C ILE A 204 1.24 -7.16 11.15
N TYR A 205 -0.04 -6.82 11.14
CA TYR A 205 -0.83 -6.54 12.34
C TYR A 205 -1.99 -7.51 12.46
N LYS A 206 -2.15 -8.18 13.59
CA LYS A 206 -3.40 -8.90 13.88
C LYS A 206 -4.56 -7.93 13.95
N ASN A 207 -5.73 -8.32 13.49
CA ASN A 207 -6.95 -7.51 13.62
C ASN A 207 -7.50 -7.59 15.06
N ALA A 208 -6.76 -7.06 16.00
CA ALA A 208 -7.04 -7.09 17.44
C ALA A 208 -6.44 -5.85 18.09
N ALA A 209 -6.70 -5.66 19.37
CA ALA A 209 -6.02 -4.64 20.16
C ALA A 209 -4.51 -4.85 20.11
N GLY A 210 -3.78 -3.77 19.82
CA GLY A 210 -2.32 -3.73 19.76
C GLY A 210 -1.74 -2.94 20.93
N ASN A 211 -0.94 -1.95 20.63
CA ASN A 211 -0.14 -1.09 21.50
C ASN A 211 1.25 -1.67 21.79
N ARG A 212 1.93 -2.00 20.70
CA ARG A 212 3.32 -2.49 20.74
C ARG A 212 4.23 -1.55 19.95
N PRO A 213 5.51 -1.49 20.25
CA PRO A 213 6.48 -0.78 19.45
C PRO A 213 6.42 -1.22 17.97
N LEU A 214 6.60 -0.29 17.04
CA LEU A 214 6.55 -0.53 15.60
C LEU A 214 7.44 -1.72 15.17
N ASP A 215 8.62 -1.85 15.76
CA ASP A 215 9.58 -2.93 15.50
C ASP A 215 8.98 -4.34 15.71
N SER A 216 7.94 -4.46 16.56
CA SER A 216 7.25 -5.74 16.83
C SER A 216 6.40 -6.24 15.67
N TYR A 217 6.12 -5.38 14.68
CA TYR A 217 5.27 -5.66 13.53
C TYR A 217 6.05 -5.83 12.24
N VAL A 218 7.38 -5.58 12.30
CA VAL A 218 8.24 -5.59 11.11
C VAL A 218 8.43 -7.00 10.58
N ASN A 219 8.41 -7.11 9.25
CA ASN A 219 8.63 -8.33 8.49
C ASN A 219 9.45 -7.99 7.23
N SER A 220 10.12 -8.98 6.65
CA SER A 220 10.66 -8.85 5.30
C SER A 220 9.53 -8.89 4.26
N ILE A 221 9.79 -8.39 3.05
CA ILE A 221 8.83 -8.48 1.95
C ILE A 221 8.55 -9.96 1.65
N ASP A 222 9.58 -10.80 1.52
CA ASP A 222 9.46 -12.26 1.35
C ASP A 222 8.51 -12.92 2.36
N GLN A 223 8.49 -12.43 3.62
CA GLN A 223 7.57 -12.96 4.64
C GLN A 223 6.14 -12.58 4.34
N VAL A 224 5.90 -11.31 3.94
CA VAL A 224 4.57 -10.84 3.58
C VAL A 224 4.07 -11.55 2.33
N GLU A 225 4.91 -11.77 1.32
CA GLU A 225 4.59 -12.49 0.10
C GLU A 225 4.17 -13.93 0.35
N ARG A 226 4.92 -14.66 1.17
CA ARG A 226 4.56 -16.04 1.55
C ARG A 226 3.18 -16.14 2.20
N ILE A 227 2.77 -15.11 2.93
CA ILE A 227 1.48 -15.09 3.64
C ILE A 227 0.35 -14.67 2.71
N THR A 228 0.59 -13.68 1.85
CA THR A 228 -0.44 -13.09 0.98
C THR A 228 -0.54 -13.79 -0.37
N GLY A 229 0.57 -14.36 -0.83
CA GLY A 229 0.74 -14.89 -2.18
C GLY A 229 0.80 -13.78 -3.24
N LEU A 230 0.96 -12.53 -2.84
CA LEU A 230 1.23 -11.41 -3.74
C LEU A 230 2.74 -11.36 -4.00
N ASP A 231 3.13 -10.78 -5.13
CA ASP A 231 4.51 -10.50 -5.50
C ASP A 231 4.62 -8.96 -5.59
N PHE A 232 5.42 -8.38 -4.70
CA PHE A 232 5.52 -6.93 -4.56
C PHE A 232 6.75 -6.42 -5.30
N PHE A 233 6.60 -5.22 -5.88
CA PHE A 233 7.71 -4.49 -6.52
C PHE A 233 8.38 -5.22 -7.69
N PHE A 234 7.74 -6.23 -8.25
CA PHE A 234 8.20 -7.11 -9.33
C PHE A 234 8.68 -6.38 -10.60
N ALA A 235 8.40 -5.10 -10.73
CA ALA A 235 8.90 -4.28 -11.84
C ALA A 235 10.32 -3.73 -11.61
N LEU A 236 10.93 -3.99 -10.46
CA LEU A 236 12.35 -3.72 -10.21
C LEU A 236 13.24 -4.77 -10.91
N PRO A 237 14.52 -4.47 -11.18
CA PRO A 237 15.47 -5.50 -11.59
C PRO A 237 15.59 -6.61 -10.54
N ASP A 238 15.65 -7.87 -10.98
CA ASP A 238 15.63 -9.07 -10.12
C ASP A 238 16.69 -9.03 -9.00
N ASP A 239 17.88 -8.51 -9.26
CA ASP A 239 18.96 -8.38 -8.27
C ASP A 239 18.64 -7.35 -7.19
N VAL A 240 17.97 -6.26 -7.55
CA VAL A 240 17.50 -5.22 -6.62
C VAL A 240 16.35 -5.75 -5.80
N GLU A 241 15.34 -6.28 -6.46
CA GLU A 241 14.14 -6.87 -5.87
C GLU A 241 14.51 -7.93 -4.83
N ASN A 242 15.22 -9.00 -5.25
CA ASN A 242 15.66 -10.08 -4.38
C ASN A 242 16.44 -9.62 -3.14
N ARG A 243 17.21 -8.53 -3.25
CA ARG A 243 17.96 -7.97 -2.11
C ARG A 243 17.04 -7.27 -1.12
N ILE A 244 16.16 -6.37 -1.59
CA ILE A 244 15.31 -5.56 -0.71
C ILE A 244 14.16 -6.36 -0.09
N GLU A 245 13.80 -7.51 -0.66
CA GLU A 245 12.75 -8.38 -0.15
C GLU A 245 13.20 -9.23 1.03
N LYS A 246 14.46 -9.62 1.04
CA LYS A 246 15.06 -10.44 2.10
C LYS A 246 15.46 -9.62 3.33
N GLU A 247 15.97 -8.42 3.11
CA GLU A 247 16.59 -7.60 4.13
C GLU A 247 15.71 -6.41 4.50
N TYR A 248 15.55 -6.18 5.78
CA TYR A 248 14.99 -4.94 6.30
C TYR A 248 15.82 -4.45 7.49
N LYS A 249 16.01 -3.14 7.58
CA LYS A 249 16.69 -2.47 8.69
C LYS A 249 15.82 -1.30 9.13
N MET A 250 15.27 -1.39 10.33
CA MET A 250 14.39 -0.35 10.86
C MET A 250 15.13 1.00 11.02
N GLU A 251 16.46 0.95 11.17
CA GLU A 251 17.34 2.12 11.26
C GLU A 251 17.29 2.96 9.97
N ASP A 252 17.09 2.35 8.81
CA ASP A 252 16.98 3.05 7.52
C ASP A 252 15.69 3.87 7.38
N TRP A 253 14.74 3.70 8.32
CA TRP A 253 13.43 4.34 8.31
C TRP A 253 13.22 5.35 9.46
N ARG A 254 14.22 5.54 10.31
CA ARG A 254 14.20 6.49 11.45
C ARG A 254 14.77 7.86 11.15
#